data_ea8308cb935578d179d101d7ae03f676
#
_entry.id   ea8308cb935578d179d101d7ae03f676
#
_cell.length_a   1.000
_cell.length_b   1.000
_cell.length_c   1.000
_cell.angle_alpha   90.00
_cell.angle_beta   90.00
_cell.angle_gamma   90.00
#
_symmetry.space_group_name_H-M   'P 1'
#
loop_
_entity.id
_entity.type
_entity.pdbx_description
1 polymer ?
#
loop_
_entity_poly.entity_id
_entity_poly.type
_entity_poly.pdbx_seq_one_letter_code
_entity_poly.pdbx_strand_id
1 'polypeptide(L)'
;GAAAVNGALPWPWFVATLLALAAAIGLHVRWMPMPLVAGILATLALAWAWRRRRQCNAPGWVRLLALAGLVALVVATLGNLFGREAGSALLAALLALKLLETAQRRDARVTLAGAAFLAMCGFFFGQGPTQTVGAALVLVLLMATLVELSRPAPVAARLPWSTPALALGARLLALGAPFGLACFLFFPRLSAPMWGAPEDAFQGRTGISDTMDPGGLSALALDDTPAMRVRFDGALPPPEQRYWRGLVFWTFDGRAWGGSNAISSFRTLRDFRPTPVLEPRGPSIRHTITLEPTDQRWLFALDAPGIAPEDASLTTDFQLRAHDPVTTVRAKAAESFPQ
;
A
#
# COMPACT_ATOMS: atom_id res chain seq x y z
N GLY A 1 11.83 -34.40 38.67
CA GLY A 1 12.24 -34.41 37.26
C GLY A 1 11.10 -34.17 36.27
N ALA A 2 9.83 -34.07 36.69
CA ALA A 2 8.67 -33.99 35.74
C ALA A 2 8.17 -32.55 35.48
N ALA A 3 8.69 -31.54 36.12
CA ALA A 3 8.19 -30.16 35.97
C ALA A 3 8.82 -29.36 34.80
N ALA A 4 9.85 -29.87 34.16
CA ALA A 4 10.57 -29.14 33.10
C ALA A 4 10.05 -29.38 31.67
N VAL A 5 9.08 -30.28 31.45
CA VAL A 5 8.63 -30.69 30.09
C VAL A 5 7.45 -29.85 29.56
N ASN A 6 6.79 -29.05 30.41
CA ASN A 6 5.51 -28.42 30.04
C ASN A 6 5.59 -27.11 29.25
N GLY A 7 6.76 -26.63 28.87
CA GLY A 7 6.90 -25.33 28.17
C GLY A 7 7.41 -25.37 26.72
N ALA A 8 8.22 -26.37 26.36
CA ALA A 8 8.88 -26.40 25.05
C ALA A 8 7.89 -26.74 23.92
N LEU A 9 8.00 -26.02 22.79
CA LEU A 9 7.20 -26.27 21.60
C LEU A 9 7.72 -27.53 20.86
N PRO A 10 6.90 -28.61 20.73
CA PRO A 10 7.28 -29.79 19.95
C PRO A 10 7.53 -29.47 18.48
N TRP A 11 8.42 -30.25 17.84
CA TRP A 11 8.79 -30.04 16.45
C TRP A 11 7.60 -29.99 15.47
N PRO A 12 6.61 -30.88 15.50
CA PRO A 12 5.47 -30.83 14.59
C PRO A 12 4.68 -29.52 14.67
N TRP A 13 4.51 -28.98 15.88
CA TRP A 13 3.79 -27.72 16.10
C TRP A 13 4.60 -26.49 15.68
N PHE A 14 5.93 -26.54 15.80
CA PHE A 14 6.80 -25.53 15.23
C PHE A 14 6.67 -25.51 13.70
N VAL A 15 6.69 -26.67 13.04
CA VAL A 15 6.50 -26.80 11.59
C VAL A 15 5.10 -26.29 11.17
N ALA A 16 4.05 -26.67 11.92
CA ALA A 16 2.71 -26.16 11.67
C ALA A 16 2.64 -24.63 11.75
N THR A 17 3.27 -24.03 12.78
CA THR A 17 3.33 -22.58 12.96
C THR A 17 4.11 -21.90 11.81
N LEU A 18 5.25 -22.48 11.40
CA LEU A 18 6.05 -21.98 10.29
C LEU A 18 5.26 -22.00 8.98
N LEU A 19 4.62 -23.12 8.65
CA LEU A 19 3.85 -23.26 7.41
C LEU A 19 2.61 -22.36 7.39
N ALA A 20 1.91 -22.22 8.51
CA ALA A 20 0.77 -21.31 8.63
C ALA A 20 1.20 -19.83 8.48
N LEU A 21 2.33 -19.45 9.07
CA LEU A 21 2.91 -18.12 8.88
C LEU A 21 3.37 -17.91 7.43
N ALA A 22 4.05 -18.89 6.83
CA ALA A 22 4.50 -18.82 5.43
C ALA A 22 3.31 -18.67 4.47
N ALA A 23 2.18 -19.34 4.75
CA ALA A 23 0.94 -19.18 3.98
C ALA A 23 0.37 -17.75 4.11
N ALA A 24 0.39 -17.17 5.31
CA ALA A 24 -0.05 -15.78 5.53
C ALA A 24 0.86 -14.77 4.78
N ILE A 25 2.18 -14.97 4.81
CA ILE A 25 3.14 -14.17 4.04
C ILE A 25 2.91 -14.36 2.54
N GLY A 26 2.58 -15.57 2.11
CA GLY A 26 2.29 -15.92 0.71
C GLY A 26 1.19 -15.06 0.07
N LEU A 27 0.20 -14.60 0.85
CA LEU A 27 -0.83 -13.67 0.37
C LEU A 27 -0.28 -12.31 -0.05
N HIS A 28 0.91 -11.93 0.43
CA HIS A 28 1.53 -10.62 0.20
C HIS A 28 2.65 -10.65 -0.84
N VAL A 29 3.13 -11.83 -1.25
CA VAL A 29 4.29 -11.98 -2.16
C VAL A 29 4.10 -11.20 -3.46
N ARG A 30 2.87 -11.14 -3.98
CA ARG A 30 2.57 -10.41 -5.22
C ARG A 30 2.82 -8.89 -5.10
N TRP A 31 2.75 -8.35 -3.90
CA TRP A 31 2.79 -6.91 -3.61
C TRP A 31 4.12 -6.46 -3.00
N MET A 32 4.99 -7.42 -2.68
CA MET A 32 6.29 -7.14 -2.06
C MET A 32 7.41 -7.20 -3.09
N PRO A 33 8.44 -6.32 -2.99
CA PRO A 33 9.66 -6.42 -3.78
C PRO A 33 10.34 -7.79 -3.60
N MET A 34 10.78 -8.40 -4.69
CA MET A 34 11.42 -9.74 -4.67
C MET A 34 12.60 -9.86 -3.70
N PRO A 35 13.51 -8.87 -3.56
CA PRO A 35 14.59 -8.96 -2.57
C PRO A 35 14.07 -9.10 -1.13
N LEU A 36 12.99 -8.39 -0.80
CA LEU A 36 12.37 -8.44 0.53
C LEU A 36 11.72 -9.81 0.79
N VAL A 37 11.01 -10.36 -0.20
CA VAL A 37 10.45 -11.72 -0.13
C VAL A 37 11.58 -12.73 0.10
N ALA A 38 12.69 -12.63 -0.62
CA ALA A 38 13.86 -13.51 -0.46
C ALA A 38 14.46 -13.39 0.96
N GLY A 39 14.58 -12.17 1.51
CA GLY A 39 15.06 -11.94 2.87
C GLY A 39 14.15 -12.56 3.94
N ILE A 40 12.83 -12.43 3.78
CA ILE A 40 11.84 -13.04 4.68
C ILE A 40 11.92 -14.58 4.59
N LEU A 41 11.95 -15.14 3.39
CA LEU A 41 12.08 -16.60 3.20
C LEU A 41 13.40 -17.14 3.76
N ALA A 42 14.51 -16.41 3.57
CA ALA A 42 15.81 -16.77 4.17
C ALA A 42 15.73 -16.79 5.71
N THR A 43 15.00 -15.84 6.32
CA THR A 43 14.79 -15.79 7.77
C THR A 43 13.94 -16.99 8.25
N LEU A 44 12.88 -17.36 7.52
CA LEU A 44 12.09 -18.54 7.83
C LEU A 44 12.91 -19.83 7.69
N ALA A 45 13.72 -19.94 6.65
CA ALA A 45 14.63 -21.07 6.43
C ALA A 45 15.70 -21.15 7.53
N LEU A 46 16.23 -20.00 7.96
CA LEU A 46 17.16 -19.93 9.08
C LEU A 46 16.50 -20.41 10.39
N ALA A 47 15.27 -19.98 10.67
CA ALA A 47 14.51 -20.41 11.84
C ALA A 47 14.29 -21.93 11.84
N TRP A 48 13.90 -22.47 10.68
CA TRP A 48 13.74 -23.92 10.49
C TRP A 48 15.05 -24.69 10.67
N ALA A 49 16.14 -24.25 10.01
CA ALA A 49 17.46 -24.91 10.09
C ALA A 49 18.06 -24.84 11.49
N TRP A 50 17.92 -23.69 12.15
CA TRP A 50 18.39 -23.50 13.52
C TRP A 50 17.69 -24.42 14.49
N ARG A 51 16.35 -24.42 14.45
CA ARG A 51 15.52 -25.25 15.32
C ARG A 51 15.78 -26.74 15.10
N ARG A 52 15.95 -27.16 13.84
CA ARG A 52 16.23 -28.56 13.50
C ARG A 52 17.59 -29.03 13.99
N ARG A 53 18.63 -28.18 13.92
CA ARG A 53 19.99 -28.57 14.28
C ARG A 53 20.29 -28.43 15.77
N ARG A 54 19.81 -27.37 16.38
CA ARG A 54 20.21 -26.98 17.73
C ARG A 54 19.14 -27.21 18.79
N GLN A 55 17.90 -27.42 18.41
CA GLN A 55 16.74 -27.60 19.29
C GLN A 55 16.56 -26.47 20.32
N CYS A 56 17.17 -25.33 20.12
CA CYS A 56 17.09 -24.14 20.95
C CYS A 56 16.82 -22.90 20.10
N ASN A 57 16.54 -21.78 20.77
CA ASN A 57 16.34 -20.50 20.08
C ASN A 57 17.63 -19.97 19.48
N ALA A 58 17.51 -19.16 18.43
CA ALA A 58 18.65 -18.45 17.88
C ALA A 58 19.20 -17.46 18.92
N PRO A 59 20.52 -17.29 19.04
CA PRO A 59 21.13 -16.35 19.98
C PRO A 59 20.77 -14.90 19.59
N GLY A 60 20.81 -14.00 20.60
CA GLY A 60 20.39 -12.61 20.45
C GLY A 60 21.07 -11.87 19.28
N TRP A 61 22.38 -12.11 19.08
CA TRP A 61 23.13 -11.46 18.00
C TRP A 61 22.66 -11.89 16.58
N VAL A 62 22.27 -13.19 16.40
CA VAL A 62 21.70 -13.65 15.11
C VAL A 62 20.35 -12.93 14.84
N ARG A 63 19.52 -12.80 15.86
CA ARG A 63 18.23 -12.12 15.77
C ARG A 63 18.42 -10.64 15.45
N LEU A 64 19.38 -9.99 16.11
CA LEU A 64 19.70 -8.59 15.88
C LEU A 64 20.23 -8.35 14.45
N LEU A 65 21.10 -9.21 13.95
CA LEU A 65 21.59 -9.13 12.56
C LEU A 65 20.46 -9.35 11.54
N ALA A 66 19.59 -10.33 11.79
CA ALA A 66 18.45 -10.59 10.92
C ALA A 66 17.46 -9.40 10.94
N LEU A 67 17.21 -8.80 12.12
CA LEU A 67 16.41 -7.58 12.24
C LEU A 67 17.02 -6.43 11.45
N ALA A 68 18.29 -6.12 11.69
CA ALA A 68 18.99 -5.03 11.00
C ALA A 68 18.98 -5.23 9.49
N GLY A 69 19.25 -6.46 9.02
CA GLY A 69 19.21 -6.81 7.61
C GLY A 69 17.82 -6.65 6.97
N LEU A 70 16.77 -7.11 7.64
CA LEU A 70 15.40 -6.97 7.14
C LEU A 70 14.93 -5.51 7.12
N VAL A 71 15.22 -4.74 8.18
CA VAL A 71 14.88 -3.30 8.22
C VAL A 71 15.64 -2.54 7.14
N ALA A 72 16.94 -2.79 6.98
CA ALA A 72 17.74 -2.19 5.92
C ALA A 72 17.17 -2.54 4.53
N LEU A 73 16.72 -3.78 4.35
CA LEU A 73 16.13 -4.24 3.09
C LEU A 73 14.77 -3.55 2.81
N VAL A 74 13.93 -3.36 3.84
CA VAL A 74 12.67 -2.59 3.70
C VAL A 74 12.98 -1.16 3.28
N VAL A 75 13.92 -0.48 3.96
CA VAL A 75 14.29 0.90 3.62
C VAL A 75 14.88 0.98 2.21
N ALA A 76 15.76 0.05 1.85
CA ALA A 76 16.42 0.04 0.53
C ALA A 76 15.44 -0.22 -0.62
N THR A 77 14.38 -1.01 -0.39
CA THR A 77 13.44 -1.41 -1.46
C THR A 77 12.21 -0.51 -1.54
N LEU A 78 11.72 0.02 -0.41
CA LEU A 78 10.49 0.82 -0.34
C LEU A 78 10.77 2.30 -0.10
N GLY A 79 12.00 2.68 0.27
CA GLY A 79 12.40 4.07 0.48
C GLY A 79 11.87 4.71 1.77
N ASN A 80 10.90 4.09 2.45
CA ASN A 80 10.29 4.58 3.69
C ASN A 80 9.91 3.42 4.62
N LEU A 81 9.55 3.75 5.87
CA LEU A 81 9.08 2.81 6.89
C LEU A 81 7.58 2.96 7.19
N PHE A 82 6.93 3.95 6.59
CA PHE A 82 5.53 4.28 6.84
C PHE A 82 4.67 3.96 5.60
N GLY A 83 3.38 3.76 5.84
CA GLY A 83 2.41 3.43 4.80
C GLY A 83 2.03 1.95 4.76
N ARG A 84 1.03 1.62 3.96
CA ARG A 84 0.45 0.26 3.89
C ARG A 84 1.46 -0.79 3.41
N GLU A 85 2.32 -0.43 2.46
CA GLU A 85 3.31 -1.35 1.88
C GLU A 85 4.44 -1.63 2.87
N ALA A 86 5.06 -0.57 3.41
CA ALA A 86 6.12 -0.70 4.39
C ALA A 86 5.62 -1.34 5.69
N GLY A 87 4.43 -0.96 6.18
CA GLY A 87 3.84 -1.52 7.40
C GLY A 87 3.56 -3.01 7.30
N SER A 88 2.95 -3.48 6.20
CA SER A 88 2.69 -4.91 6.01
C SER A 88 3.98 -5.71 5.79
N ALA A 89 4.96 -5.15 5.10
CA ALA A 89 6.27 -5.74 4.89
C ALA A 89 7.06 -5.87 6.20
N LEU A 90 7.07 -4.82 7.02
CA LEU A 90 7.67 -4.84 8.36
C LEU A 90 6.99 -5.86 9.26
N LEU A 91 5.64 -5.93 9.25
CA LEU A 91 4.91 -6.92 10.03
C LEU A 91 5.30 -8.35 9.62
N ALA A 92 5.36 -8.65 8.31
CA ALA A 92 5.79 -9.95 7.81
C ALA A 92 7.24 -10.27 8.23
N ALA A 93 8.15 -9.30 8.14
CA ALA A 93 9.55 -9.42 8.56
C ALA A 93 9.67 -9.68 10.08
N LEU A 94 8.94 -8.92 10.89
CA LEU A 94 8.92 -9.10 12.36
C LEU A 94 8.33 -10.43 12.78
N LEU A 95 7.31 -10.94 12.08
CA LEU A 95 6.75 -12.26 12.35
C LEU A 95 7.73 -13.38 11.95
N ALA A 96 8.46 -13.24 10.85
CA ALA A 96 9.53 -14.17 10.49
C ALA A 96 10.66 -14.17 11.53
N LEU A 97 11.04 -13.00 12.05
CA LEU A 97 11.99 -12.87 13.16
C LEU A 97 11.44 -13.48 14.46
N LYS A 98 10.15 -13.27 14.75
CA LYS A 98 9.50 -13.85 15.93
C LYS A 98 9.56 -15.38 15.91
N LEU A 99 9.54 -16.00 14.75
CA LEU A 99 9.70 -17.45 14.62
C LEU A 99 11.09 -17.94 15.09
N LEU A 100 12.16 -17.14 14.94
CA LEU A 100 13.51 -17.44 15.48
C LEU A 100 13.53 -17.47 17.02
N GLU A 101 12.58 -16.79 17.67
CA GLU A 101 12.44 -16.76 19.14
C GLU A 101 11.47 -17.81 19.66
N THR A 102 10.65 -18.39 18.78
CA THR A 102 9.53 -19.26 19.17
C THR A 102 10.04 -20.56 19.77
N ALA A 103 10.01 -20.64 21.10
CA ALA A 103 10.40 -21.80 21.89
C ALA A 103 9.23 -22.48 22.59
N GLN A 104 8.24 -21.72 22.97
CA GLN A 104 7.11 -22.16 23.80
C GLN A 104 5.80 -22.09 23.01
N ARG A 105 4.79 -22.80 23.48
CA ARG A 105 3.42 -22.72 22.91
C ARG A 105 2.84 -21.30 22.94
N ARG A 106 3.19 -20.53 23.97
CA ARG A 106 2.78 -19.12 24.07
C ARG A 106 3.32 -18.30 22.90
N ASP A 107 4.59 -18.46 22.57
CA ASP A 107 5.23 -17.71 21.47
C ASP A 107 4.59 -18.06 20.14
N ALA A 108 4.31 -19.36 19.90
CA ALA A 108 3.59 -19.81 18.71
C ALA A 108 2.20 -19.17 18.59
N ARG A 109 1.44 -19.08 19.70
CA ARG A 109 0.11 -18.42 19.70
C ARG A 109 0.21 -16.95 19.32
N VAL A 110 1.21 -16.23 19.86
CA VAL A 110 1.46 -14.81 19.52
C VAL A 110 1.82 -14.67 18.03
N THR A 111 2.69 -15.55 17.51
CA THR A 111 3.05 -15.56 16.09
C THR A 111 1.82 -15.81 15.19
N LEU A 112 0.95 -16.74 15.58
CA LEU A 112 -0.28 -17.07 14.83
C LEU A 112 -1.30 -15.92 14.88
N ALA A 113 -1.43 -15.24 16.02
CA ALA A 113 -2.29 -14.04 16.12
C ALA A 113 -1.78 -12.92 15.21
N GLY A 114 -0.46 -12.67 15.20
CA GLY A 114 0.15 -11.72 14.26
C GLY A 114 -0.01 -12.14 12.79
N ALA A 115 0.08 -13.45 12.49
CA ALA A 115 -0.15 -13.96 11.14
C ALA A 115 -1.61 -13.80 10.68
N ALA A 116 -2.58 -13.92 11.59
CA ALA A 116 -3.98 -13.62 11.30
C ALA A 116 -4.17 -12.14 10.97
N PHE A 117 -3.55 -11.25 11.73
CA PHE A 117 -3.55 -9.82 11.43
C PHE A 117 -2.87 -9.52 10.09
N LEU A 118 -1.72 -10.15 9.80
CA LEU A 118 -1.06 -10.03 8.50
C LEU A 118 -2.00 -10.47 7.37
N ALA A 119 -2.72 -11.59 7.50
CA ALA A 119 -3.67 -12.05 6.48
C ALA A 119 -4.77 -11.01 6.22
N MET A 120 -5.24 -10.31 7.26
CA MET A 120 -6.19 -9.18 7.12
C MET A 120 -5.58 -7.99 6.38
N CYS A 121 -4.31 -7.66 6.63
CA CYS A 121 -3.60 -6.60 5.90
C CYS A 121 -3.57 -6.83 4.38
N GLY A 122 -3.70 -8.07 3.93
CA GLY A 122 -3.79 -8.41 2.50
C GLY A 122 -4.96 -7.71 1.78
N PHE A 123 -6.05 -7.41 2.49
CA PHE A 123 -7.20 -6.69 1.94
C PHE A 123 -6.92 -5.20 1.64
N PHE A 124 -5.84 -4.62 2.14
CA PHE A 124 -5.40 -3.28 1.75
C PHE A 124 -4.89 -3.22 0.30
N PHE A 125 -4.49 -4.37 -0.27
CA PHE A 125 -3.93 -4.47 -1.61
C PHE A 125 -4.91 -5.00 -2.64
N GLY A 126 -5.87 -5.80 -2.21
CA GLY A 126 -6.87 -6.35 -3.11
C GLY A 126 -8.05 -6.94 -2.35
N GLN A 127 -9.26 -6.70 -2.86
CA GLN A 127 -10.52 -7.17 -2.27
C GLN A 127 -11.24 -8.18 -3.18
N GLY A 128 -10.50 -8.74 -4.15
CA GLY A 128 -11.05 -9.70 -5.10
C GLY A 128 -11.34 -11.08 -4.49
N PRO A 129 -12.10 -11.92 -5.20
CA PRO A 129 -12.47 -13.26 -4.73
C PRO A 129 -11.26 -14.15 -4.39
N THR A 130 -10.19 -14.04 -5.17
CA THR A 130 -8.96 -14.81 -4.96
C THR A 130 -8.29 -14.48 -3.64
N GLN A 131 -8.25 -13.18 -3.27
CA GLN A 131 -7.71 -12.73 -1.99
C GLN A 131 -8.58 -13.22 -0.84
N THR A 132 -9.89 -13.13 -0.97
CA THR A 132 -10.85 -13.58 0.06
C THR A 132 -10.75 -15.08 0.31
N VAL A 133 -10.73 -15.89 -0.75
CA VAL A 133 -10.57 -17.36 -0.63
C VAL A 133 -9.20 -17.69 -0.04
N GLY A 134 -8.13 -17.05 -0.51
CA GLY A 134 -6.79 -17.23 0.05
C GLY A 134 -6.71 -16.91 1.54
N ALA A 135 -7.27 -15.76 1.95
CA ALA A 135 -7.32 -15.37 3.37
C ALA A 135 -8.15 -16.35 4.21
N ALA A 136 -9.30 -16.83 3.69
CA ALA A 136 -10.12 -17.84 4.38
C ALA A 136 -9.36 -19.15 4.59
N LEU A 137 -8.65 -19.64 3.58
CA LEU A 137 -7.82 -20.85 3.68
C LEU A 137 -6.69 -20.67 4.71
N VAL A 138 -6.01 -19.54 4.68
CA VAL A 138 -4.96 -19.20 5.65
C VAL A 138 -5.54 -19.15 7.07
N LEU A 139 -6.70 -18.52 7.26
CA LEU A 139 -7.37 -18.48 8.57
C LEU A 139 -7.73 -19.88 9.07
N VAL A 140 -8.20 -20.78 8.21
CA VAL A 140 -8.45 -22.19 8.58
C VAL A 140 -7.17 -22.86 9.05
N LEU A 141 -6.04 -22.66 8.36
CA LEU A 141 -4.74 -23.21 8.76
C LEU A 141 -4.26 -22.65 10.11
N LEU A 142 -4.42 -21.34 10.32
CA LEU A 142 -4.09 -20.68 11.58
C LEU A 142 -4.93 -21.20 12.74
N MET A 143 -6.26 -21.33 12.53
CA MET A 143 -7.17 -21.90 13.53
C MET A 143 -6.85 -23.38 13.82
N ALA A 144 -6.60 -24.19 12.80
CA ALA A 144 -6.20 -25.58 12.96
C ALA A 144 -4.89 -25.70 13.75
N THR A 145 -3.91 -24.79 13.50
CA THR A 145 -2.65 -24.76 14.27
C THR A 145 -2.90 -24.39 15.73
N LEU A 146 -3.78 -23.42 16.02
CA LEU A 146 -4.17 -23.08 17.39
C LEU A 146 -4.85 -24.24 18.11
N VAL A 147 -5.70 -24.99 17.40
CA VAL A 147 -6.34 -26.21 17.94
C VAL A 147 -5.30 -27.25 18.28
N GLU A 148 -4.33 -27.51 17.40
CA GLU A 148 -3.24 -28.45 17.68
C GLU A 148 -2.38 -28.00 18.89
N LEU A 149 -2.06 -26.72 18.99
CA LEU A 149 -1.33 -26.16 20.14
C LEU A 149 -2.08 -26.27 21.47
N SER A 150 -3.40 -26.46 21.44
CA SER A 150 -4.25 -26.61 22.64
C SER A 150 -4.38 -28.05 23.10
N ARG A 151 -3.94 -29.01 22.28
CA ARG A 151 -3.99 -30.44 22.62
C ARG A 151 -2.83 -30.85 23.56
N PRO A 152 -2.96 -31.98 24.27
CA PRO A 152 -1.82 -32.64 24.89
C PRO A 152 -0.72 -32.93 23.85
N ALA A 153 0.51 -33.19 24.33
CA ALA A 153 1.65 -33.41 23.44
C ALA A 153 1.34 -34.40 22.31
N PRO A 154 1.79 -34.11 21.05
CA PRO A 154 1.44 -34.92 19.91
C PRO A 154 2.05 -36.31 20.02
N VAL A 155 1.21 -37.33 19.90
CA VAL A 155 1.65 -38.70 19.66
C VAL A 155 2.05 -38.78 18.19
N ALA A 156 3.36 -38.78 17.89
CA ALA A 156 3.99 -39.10 16.59
C ALA A 156 3.17 -38.75 15.33
N ALA A 157 2.68 -37.50 15.22
CA ALA A 157 1.93 -37.07 14.05
C ALA A 157 2.84 -36.93 12.84
N ARG A 158 2.53 -37.59 11.73
CA ARG A 158 3.25 -37.50 10.45
C ARG A 158 2.95 -36.19 9.73
N LEU A 159 1.80 -35.57 9.98
CA LEU A 159 1.35 -34.33 9.36
C LEU A 159 1.27 -33.21 10.42
N PRO A 160 1.55 -31.96 10.04
CA PRO A 160 1.47 -30.81 10.94
C PRO A 160 0.05 -30.50 11.43
N TRP A 161 -0.96 -30.94 10.69
CA TRP A 161 -2.38 -30.79 11.05
C TRP A 161 -3.12 -32.10 10.95
N SER A 162 -3.95 -32.38 11.94
CA SER A 162 -4.89 -33.49 11.91
C SER A 162 -6.17 -33.08 11.17
N THR A 163 -6.82 -34.04 10.49
CA THR A 163 -8.11 -33.80 9.83
C THR A 163 -9.17 -33.17 10.75
N PRO A 164 -9.34 -33.64 12.03
CA PRO A 164 -10.29 -32.99 12.94
C PRO A 164 -9.88 -31.58 13.35
N ALA A 165 -8.59 -31.21 13.34
CA ALA A 165 -8.17 -29.82 13.61
C ALA A 165 -8.52 -28.90 12.44
N LEU A 166 -8.30 -29.34 11.20
CA LEU A 166 -8.72 -28.62 10.01
C LEU A 166 -10.24 -28.45 9.94
N ALA A 167 -10.99 -29.53 10.21
CA ALA A 167 -12.45 -29.47 10.24
C ALA A 167 -12.98 -28.52 11.31
N LEU A 168 -12.36 -28.50 12.50
CA LEU A 168 -12.72 -27.57 13.57
C LEU A 168 -12.37 -26.13 13.19
N GLY A 169 -11.19 -25.89 12.60
CA GLY A 169 -10.81 -24.56 12.08
C GLY A 169 -11.81 -24.03 11.06
N ALA A 170 -12.22 -24.86 10.10
CA ALA A 170 -13.23 -24.51 9.12
C ALA A 170 -14.61 -24.23 9.76
N ARG A 171 -15.03 -25.05 10.74
CA ARG A 171 -16.28 -24.80 11.49
C ARG A 171 -16.25 -23.50 12.27
N LEU A 172 -15.15 -23.17 12.93
CA LEU A 172 -14.99 -21.90 13.65
C LEU A 172 -15.09 -20.70 12.72
N LEU A 173 -14.46 -20.79 11.53
CA LEU A 173 -14.58 -19.74 10.52
C LEU A 173 -16.03 -19.62 10.02
N ALA A 174 -16.69 -20.73 9.73
CA ALA A 174 -18.09 -20.76 9.29
C ALA A 174 -19.04 -20.19 10.34
N LEU A 175 -18.81 -20.46 11.63
CA LEU A 175 -19.60 -19.89 12.74
C LEU A 175 -19.34 -18.38 12.92
N GLY A 176 -18.14 -17.92 12.62
CA GLY A 176 -17.81 -16.48 12.66
C GLY A 176 -18.38 -15.69 11.48
N ALA A 177 -18.64 -16.34 10.35
CA ALA A 177 -19.10 -15.67 9.13
C ALA A 177 -20.44 -14.94 9.28
N PRO A 178 -21.51 -15.49 9.91
CA PRO A 178 -22.74 -14.76 10.16
C PRO A 178 -22.55 -13.54 11.04
N PHE A 179 -21.70 -13.65 12.07
CA PHE A 179 -21.36 -12.52 12.93
C PHE A 179 -20.59 -11.43 12.16
N GLY A 180 -19.62 -11.83 11.34
CA GLY A 180 -18.91 -10.92 10.44
C GLY A 180 -19.84 -10.22 9.46
N LEU A 181 -20.80 -10.95 8.89
CA LEU A 181 -21.84 -10.39 8.01
C LEU A 181 -22.74 -9.40 8.76
N ALA A 182 -23.15 -9.75 9.97
CA ALA A 182 -23.94 -8.82 10.80
C ALA A 182 -23.16 -7.54 11.11
N CYS A 183 -21.89 -7.66 11.50
CA CYS A 183 -21.03 -6.49 11.69
C CYS A 183 -20.91 -5.66 10.41
N PHE A 184 -20.74 -6.30 9.25
CA PHE A 184 -20.64 -5.62 7.97
C PHE A 184 -21.92 -4.85 7.60
N LEU A 185 -23.10 -5.40 7.92
CA LEU A 185 -24.40 -4.78 7.62
C LEU A 185 -24.75 -3.67 8.61
N PHE A 186 -24.50 -3.87 9.89
CA PHE A 186 -24.93 -2.97 10.97
C PHE A 186 -23.86 -1.96 11.41
N PHE A 187 -22.59 -2.20 11.08
CA PHE A 187 -21.55 -1.24 11.45
C PHE A 187 -21.60 -0.02 10.54
N PRO A 188 -21.72 1.20 11.10
CA PRO A 188 -21.77 2.42 10.30
C PRO A 188 -20.45 2.57 9.52
N ARG A 189 -20.59 2.75 8.21
CA ARG A 189 -19.44 3.04 7.34
C ARG A 189 -19.12 4.51 7.48
N LEU A 190 -18.16 4.81 8.33
CA LEU A 190 -17.63 6.15 8.48
C LEU A 190 -16.86 6.52 7.21
N SER A 191 -17.18 7.66 6.62
CA SER A 191 -16.49 8.18 5.42
C SER A 191 -15.05 8.61 5.71
N ALA A 192 -14.68 8.83 6.98
CA ALA A 192 -13.34 9.17 7.41
C ALA A 192 -12.97 8.40 8.70
N PRO A 193 -11.70 8.04 8.90
CA PRO A 193 -11.23 7.38 10.12
C PRO A 193 -11.35 8.33 11.33
N MET A 194 -11.85 7.80 12.46
CA MET A 194 -12.08 8.60 13.69
C MET A 194 -10.78 9.08 14.37
N TRP A 195 -9.66 8.47 14.07
CA TRP A 195 -8.34 8.78 14.66
C TRP A 195 -7.46 9.69 13.79
N GLY A 196 -8.04 10.36 12.78
CA GLY A 196 -7.28 11.11 11.79
C GLY A 196 -6.60 10.17 10.80
N ALA A 197 -6.64 10.51 9.52
CA ALA A 197 -5.79 9.83 8.55
C ALA A 197 -4.38 10.44 8.65
N PRO A 198 -3.30 9.66 8.42
CA PRO A 198 -1.98 10.25 8.16
C PRO A 198 -2.10 11.33 7.08
N GLU A 199 -1.29 12.38 7.18
CA GLU A 199 -1.33 13.50 6.21
C GLU A 199 -1.25 13.04 4.75
N ASP A 200 -0.55 11.93 4.49
CA ASP A 200 -0.47 11.28 3.17
C ASP A 200 -1.80 10.66 2.69
N ALA A 201 -2.73 10.33 3.59
CA ALA A 201 -4.06 9.84 3.23
C ALA A 201 -5.00 10.99 2.83
N PHE A 202 -4.64 12.23 3.13
CA PHE A 202 -5.36 13.45 2.73
C PHE A 202 -4.80 14.09 1.46
N GLN A 203 -3.81 13.51 0.80
CA GLN A 203 -3.39 13.97 -0.54
C GLN A 203 -4.50 13.84 -1.61
N GLY A 204 -5.68 13.36 -1.24
CA GLY A 204 -6.91 13.45 -2.00
C GLY A 204 -7.75 14.70 -1.75
N ARG A 205 -7.25 15.65 -0.96
CA ARG A 205 -7.92 16.94 -0.70
C ARG A 205 -7.71 17.89 -1.84
N THR A 206 -8.44 18.01 -2.80
CA THR A 206 -8.34 18.84 -3.99
C THR A 206 -7.56 18.20 -5.15
N GLY A 207 -8.16 17.21 -5.73
CA GLY A 207 -8.30 17.05 -7.18
C GLY A 207 -7.07 16.76 -8.05
N ILE A 208 -5.84 16.94 -7.64
CA ILE A 208 -4.69 16.69 -8.50
C ILE A 208 -3.75 15.72 -7.83
N SER A 209 -3.63 14.52 -8.38
CA SER A 209 -2.64 13.52 -7.98
C SER A 209 -1.73 13.23 -9.17
N ASP A 210 -0.45 12.96 -8.92
CA ASP A 210 0.49 12.49 -9.95
C ASP A 210 0.13 11.11 -10.53
N THR A 211 -0.90 10.48 -9.97
CA THR A 211 -1.46 9.21 -10.41
C THR A 211 -2.98 9.29 -10.47
N MET A 212 -3.57 8.69 -11.50
CA MET A 212 -5.02 8.54 -11.62
C MET A 212 -5.38 7.06 -11.47
N ASP A 213 -5.96 6.71 -10.33
CA ASP A 213 -6.58 5.40 -10.07
C ASP A 213 -8.11 5.57 -10.17
N PRO A 214 -8.76 5.02 -11.21
CA PRO A 214 -10.22 5.11 -11.35
C PRO A 214 -10.99 4.59 -10.14
N GLY A 215 -10.42 3.63 -9.39
CA GLY A 215 -10.99 3.11 -8.16
C GLY A 215 -10.91 4.07 -6.95
N GLY A 216 -9.94 4.99 -6.96
CA GLY A 216 -9.74 6.01 -5.92
C GLY A 216 -10.60 7.27 -6.09
N LEU A 217 -11.17 7.48 -7.27
CA LEU A 217 -11.95 8.69 -7.60
C LEU A 217 -13.27 8.82 -6.82
N SER A 218 -13.79 7.74 -6.26
CA SER A 218 -15.08 7.74 -5.54
C SER A 218 -15.09 8.68 -4.33
N ALA A 219 -13.97 8.89 -3.66
CA ALA A 219 -13.85 9.79 -2.53
C ALA A 219 -13.74 11.27 -2.96
N LEU A 220 -13.16 11.53 -4.13
CA LEU A 220 -13.00 12.87 -4.71
C LEU A 220 -14.31 13.38 -5.32
N ALA A 221 -15.17 12.49 -5.80
CA ALA A 221 -16.47 12.84 -6.40
C ALA A 221 -17.49 13.37 -5.38
N LEU A 222 -17.22 13.30 -4.08
CA LEU A 222 -18.07 13.79 -2.98
C LEU A 222 -17.63 15.15 -2.44
N ASP A 223 -16.56 15.75 -2.97
CA ASP A 223 -16.09 17.05 -2.52
C ASP A 223 -16.63 18.15 -3.45
N ASP A 224 -17.57 18.94 -2.96
CA ASP A 224 -18.19 20.06 -3.66
C ASP A 224 -17.40 21.37 -3.54
N THR A 225 -16.21 21.36 -2.95
CA THR A 225 -15.38 22.56 -2.82
C THR A 225 -14.84 22.99 -4.18
N PRO A 226 -14.86 24.30 -4.52
CA PRO A 226 -14.34 24.76 -5.80
C PRO A 226 -12.81 24.54 -5.87
N ALA A 227 -12.34 23.76 -6.83
CA ALA A 227 -10.90 23.53 -7.04
C ALA A 227 -10.19 24.77 -7.62
N MET A 228 -10.89 25.54 -8.45
CA MET A 228 -10.40 26.79 -9.04
C MET A 228 -11.55 27.74 -9.39
N ARG A 229 -11.22 29.01 -9.50
CA ARG A 229 -12.12 30.06 -10.02
C ARG A 229 -11.48 30.73 -11.22
N VAL A 230 -12.26 30.98 -12.25
CA VAL A 230 -11.75 31.62 -13.48
C VAL A 230 -12.55 32.86 -13.79
N ARG A 231 -11.84 33.94 -14.06
CA ARG A 231 -12.42 35.20 -14.58
C ARG A 231 -11.86 35.48 -15.94
N PHE A 232 -12.75 35.62 -16.92
CA PHE A 232 -12.40 36.04 -18.28
C PHE A 232 -12.40 37.55 -18.39
N ASP A 233 -11.42 38.12 -19.12
CA ASP A 233 -11.31 39.56 -19.32
C ASP A 233 -12.23 40.07 -20.46
N GLY A 234 -12.91 39.15 -21.15
CA GLY A 234 -13.84 39.43 -22.24
C GLY A 234 -15.13 38.63 -22.14
N ALA A 235 -15.76 38.35 -23.26
CA ALA A 235 -16.94 37.51 -23.33
C ALA A 235 -16.61 36.07 -22.87
N LEU A 236 -17.54 35.43 -22.16
CA LEU A 236 -17.39 34.04 -21.75
C LEU A 236 -17.30 33.13 -22.99
N PRO A 237 -16.23 32.33 -23.15
CA PRO A 237 -16.14 31.42 -24.28
C PRO A 237 -17.26 30.35 -24.26
N PRO A 238 -17.67 29.82 -25.39
CA PRO A 238 -18.64 28.73 -25.44
C PRO A 238 -18.09 27.46 -24.75
N PRO A 239 -18.96 26.55 -24.28
CA PRO A 239 -18.54 25.36 -23.52
C PRO A 239 -17.48 24.51 -24.20
N GLU A 240 -17.53 24.41 -25.53
CA GLU A 240 -16.61 23.63 -26.37
C GLU A 240 -15.17 24.14 -26.29
N GLN A 241 -14.99 25.44 -26.01
CA GLN A 241 -13.68 26.11 -25.90
C GLN A 241 -13.19 26.18 -24.42
N ARG A 242 -13.91 25.58 -23.46
CA ARG A 242 -13.57 25.62 -22.05
C ARG A 242 -12.88 24.33 -21.57
N TYR A 243 -12.03 23.76 -22.40
CA TYR A 243 -11.23 22.62 -22.00
C TYR A 243 -10.05 23.09 -21.12
N TRP A 244 -10.00 22.58 -19.88
CA TRP A 244 -8.93 22.90 -18.93
C TRP A 244 -7.89 21.80 -18.96
N ARG A 245 -6.69 22.12 -19.48
CA ARG A 245 -5.58 21.19 -19.50
C ARG A 245 -4.95 21.10 -18.13
N GLY A 246 -4.99 19.92 -17.55
CA GLY A 246 -4.32 19.55 -16.31
C GLY A 246 -3.16 18.61 -16.57
N LEU A 247 -3.07 17.53 -15.77
CA LEU A 247 -2.05 16.49 -15.93
C LEU A 247 -2.31 15.61 -17.16
N VAL A 248 -1.24 15.26 -17.85
CA VAL A 248 -1.23 14.23 -18.89
C VAL A 248 -0.53 13.00 -18.36
N PHE A 249 -1.18 11.85 -18.43
CA PHE A 249 -0.66 10.57 -17.96
C PHE A 249 -0.18 9.75 -19.15
N TRP A 250 1.06 9.21 -19.05
CA TRP A 250 1.70 8.49 -20.15
C TRP A 250 1.84 7.00 -19.89
N THR A 251 1.84 6.59 -18.65
CA THR A 251 2.10 5.20 -18.27
C THR A 251 0.89 4.60 -17.57
N PHE A 252 0.54 3.39 -17.98
CA PHE A 252 -0.53 2.61 -17.37
C PHE A 252 0.05 1.29 -16.87
N ASP A 253 -0.11 0.99 -15.58
CA ASP A 253 0.40 -0.22 -14.94
C ASP A 253 -0.61 -1.38 -14.92
N GLY A 254 -1.75 -1.21 -15.57
CA GLY A 254 -2.88 -2.13 -15.56
C GLY A 254 -3.97 -1.77 -14.55
N ARG A 255 -3.74 -0.79 -13.66
CA ARG A 255 -4.68 -0.34 -12.64
C ARG A 255 -4.75 1.18 -12.55
N ALA A 256 -3.61 1.83 -12.49
CA ALA A 256 -3.48 3.26 -12.34
C ALA A 256 -2.71 3.87 -13.52
N TRP A 257 -3.10 5.08 -13.90
CA TRP A 257 -2.34 5.91 -14.81
C TRP A 257 -1.35 6.74 -14.02
N GLY A 258 -0.08 6.75 -14.44
CA GLY A 258 0.98 7.56 -13.87
C GLY A 258 1.33 8.73 -14.77
N GLY A 259 1.56 9.89 -14.16
CA GLY A 259 2.30 10.96 -14.80
C GLY A 259 3.72 10.47 -15.12
N SER A 260 4.39 11.13 -16.03
CA SER A 260 5.76 10.79 -16.39
C SER A 260 6.70 10.91 -15.17
N ASN A 261 6.76 9.86 -14.32
CA ASN A 261 7.84 9.68 -13.35
C ASN A 261 9.20 9.48 -14.06
N ALA A 262 9.22 9.34 -15.37
CA ALA A 262 10.40 9.55 -16.16
C ALA A 262 11.04 10.92 -15.89
N ILE A 263 10.27 11.93 -15.47
CA ILE A 263 10.82 13.24 -15.07
C ILE A 263 11.53 13.19 -13.70
N SER A 264 11.16 12.29 -12.78
CA SER A 264 11.93 12.08 -11.54
C SER A 264 13.23 11.30 -11.78
N SER A 265 13.30 10.51 -12.85
CA SER A 265 14.51 9.83 -13.32
C SER A 265 15.41 10.74 -14.16
N PHE A 266 14.91 11.85 -14.70
CA PHE A 266 15.69 12.90 -15.36
C PHE A 266 16.37 13.83 -14.34
N ARG A 267 17.18 13.25 -13.47
CA ARG A 267 18.18 13.99 -12.66
C ARG A 267 19.34 14.53 -13.50
N THR A 268 19.29 14.49 -14.80
CA THR A 268 20.25 15.11 -15.68
C THR A 268 19.59 16.26 -16.42
N LEU A 269 20.01 17.47 -16.06
CA LEU A 269 19.71 18.76 -16.69
C LEU A 269 20.01 18.84 -18.21
N ARG A 270 20.13 17.72 -18.91
CA ARG A 270 20.55 17.65 -20.31
C ARG A 270 19.44 17.41 -21.32
N ASP A 271 18.25 17.03 -20.88
CA ASP A 271 17.11 16.79 -21.78
C ASP A 271 16.05 17.89 -21.69
N PHE A 272 16.48 19.16 -21.60
CA PHE A 272 15.62 20.30 -21.92
C PHE A 272 15.32 20.22 -23.40
N ARG A 273 14.27 19.52 -23.78
CA ARG A 273 13.67 19.70 -25.11
C ARG A 273 13.18 21.14 -25.20
N PRO A 274 13.40 21.83 -26.31
CA PRO A 274 12.94 23.20 -26.45
C PRO A 274 11.45 23.28 -26.16
N THR A 275 11.03 24.34 -25.45
CA THR A 275 9.62 24.65 -25.21
C THR A 275 8.87 24.51 -26.52
N PRO A 276 7.79 23.74 -26.60
CA PRO A 276 7.06 23.59 -27.85
C PRO A 276 6.60 24.96 -28.29
N VAL A 277 6.96 25.34 -29.52
CA VAL A 277 6.48 26.58 -30.14
C VAL A 277 5.06 26.32 -30.56
N LEU A 278 4.13 26.97 -29.89
CA LEU A 278 2.72 26.90 -30.22
C LEU A 278 2.48 27.82 -31.41
N GLU A 279 1.99 27.27 -32.52
CA GLU A 279 1.44 28.09 -33.58
C GLU A 279 0.01 28.46 -33.21
N PRO A 280 -0.24 29.73 -32.81
CA PRO A 280 -1.57 30.13 -32.36
C PRO A 280 -2.56 30.05 -33.52
N ARG A 281 -3.62 29.25 -33.32
CA ARG A 281 -4.74 29.19 -34.27
C ARG A 281 -5.94 29.89 -33.61
N GLY A 282 -6.25 31.09 -34.07
CA GLY A 282 -7.39 31.84 -33.59
C GLY A 282 -7.08 32.99 -32.62
N PRO A 283 -8.10 33.70 -32.15
CA PRO A 283 -7.95 34.80 -31.18
C PRO A 283 -7.55 34.30 -29.80
N SER A 284 -6.65 35.02 -29.14
CA SER A 284 -6.27 34.71 -27.76
C SER A 284 -7.40 35.04 -26.79
N ILE A 285 -7.53 34.21 -25.73
CA ILE A 285 -8.45 34.42 -24.62
C ILE A 285 -7.65 34.74 -23.36
N ARG A 286 -7.81 35.98 -22.87
CA ARG A 286 -7.22 36.42 -21.60
C ARG A 286 -8.12 36.07 -20.45
N HIS A 287 -7.55 35.46 -19.42
CA HIS A 287 -8.27 35.05 -18.24
C HIS A 287 -7.36 35.02 -17.02
N THR A 288 -7.96 35.09 -15.84
CA THR A 288 -7.26 34.94 -14.56
C THR A 288 -7.80 33.70 -13.87
N ILE A 289 -6.88 32.76 -13.55
CA ILE A 289 -7.19 31.56 -12.79
C ILE A 289 -6.78 31.79 -11.34
N THR A 290 -7.71 31.61 -10.41
CA THR A 290 -7.45 31.55 -8.98
C THR A 290 -7.53 30.09 -8.56
N LEU A 291 -6.39 29.48 -8.23
CA LEU A 291 -6.27 28.08 -7.84
C LEU A 291 -6.24 27.99 -6.31
N GLU A 292 -7.06 27.10 -5.75
CA GLU A 292 -7.01 26.77 -4.33
C GLU A 292 -5.71 25.95 -4.03
N PRO A 293 -5.23 25.92 -2.77
CA PRO A 293 -4.03 25.18 -2.40
C PRO A 293 -4.15 23.70 -2.72
N THR A 294 -3.19 23.17 -3.47
CA THR A 294 -3.18 21.77 -3.91
C THR A 294 -1.98 20.99 -3.37
N ASP A 295 -0.99 21.70 -2.75
CA ASP A 295 0.31 21.16 -2.36
C ASP A 295 1.10 20.52 -3.52
N GLN A 296 0.58 20.65 -4.74
CA GLN A 296 1.19 20.16 -5.98
C GLN A 296 1.79 21.32 -6.78
N ARG A 297 2.59 20.99 -7.77
CA ARG A 297 3.24 21.97 -8.66
C ARG A 297 2.48 22.18 -9.97
N TRP A 298 1.35 21.50 -10.16
CA TRP A 298 0.59 21.55 -11.39
C TRP A 298 -0.34 22.75 -11.41
N LEU A 299 -0.33 23.46 -12.55
CA LEU A 299 -1.24 24.57 -12.82
C LEU A 299 -2.16 24.19 -13.99
N PHE A 300 -3.33 24.77 -14.01
CA PHE A 300 -4.27 24.59 -15.11
C PHE A 300 -4.10 25.68 -16.15
N ALA A 301 -4.38 25.33 -17.40
CA ALA A 301 -4.48 26.28 -18.52
C ALA A 301 -5.73 25.98 -19.35
N LEU A 302 -6.27 27.02 -19.97
CA LEU A 302 -7.32 26.86 -20.95
C LEU A 302 -6.67 26.34 -22.25
N ASP A 303 -6.92 25.08 -22.59
CA ASP A 303 -6.40 24.36 -23.75
C ASP A 303 -4.87 24.54 -23.94
N ALA A 304 -4.44 25.41 -24.82
CA ALA A 304 -3.05 25.66 -25.13
C ALA A 304 -2.57 27.00 -24.56
N PRO A 305 -1.72 26.99 -23.47
CA PRO A 305 -1.19 28.22 -22.91
C PRO A 305 -0.19 28.89 -23.88
N GLY A 306 -0.35 30.17 -24.09
CA GLY A 306 0.53 30.92 -24.98
C GLY A 306 1.92 31.14 -24.37
N ILE A 307 1.98 31.71 -23.19
CA ILE A 307 3.22 32.02 -22.47
C ILE A 307 3.13 31.47 -21.05
N ALA A 308 4.16 30.72 -20.65
CA ALA A 308 4.26 30.29 -19.28
C ALA A 308 4.52 31.51 -18.35
N PRO A 309 3.88 31.57 -17.17
CA PRO A 309 4.23 32.56 -16.15
C PRO A 309 5.72 32.43 -15.72
N GLU A 310 6.33 33.53 -15.26
CA GLU A 310 7.76 33.57 -14.87
C GLU A 310 8.13 32.52 -13.80
N ASP A 311 7.18 32.16 -12.97
CA ASP A 311 7.33 31.19 -11.86
C ASP A 311 6.84 29.77 -12.21
N ALA A 312 6.61 29.50 -13.50
CA ALA A 312 6.21 28.19 -14.00
C ALA A 312 6.92 27.87 -15.34
N SER A 313 7.00 26.59 -15.64
CA SER A 313 7.54 26.09 -16.89
C SER A 313 6.47 25.35 -17.69
N LEU A 314 6.53 25.43 -19.00
CA LEU A 314 5.69 24.69 -19.91
C LEU A 314 6.40 23.37 -20.28
N THR A 315 5.70 22.26 -20.09
CA THR A 315 6.22 20.95 -20.49
C THR A 315 6.01 20.69 -21.98
N THR A 316 6.64 19.65 -22.53
CA THR A 316 6.47 19.22 -23.91
C THR A 316 5.02 18.85 -24.27
N ASP A 317 4.20 18.58 -23.26
CA ASP A 317 2.78 18.18 -23.38
C ASP A 317 1.83 19.36 -23.14
N PHE A 318 2.34 20.59 -23.18
CA PHE A 318 1.61 21.82 -22.88
C PHE A 318 0.99 21.88 -21.48
N GLN A 319 1.57 21.15 -20.51
CA GLN A 319 1.21 21.27 -19.10
C GLN A 319 2.00 22.40 -18.46
N LEU A 320 1.37 23.17 -17.59
CA LEU A 320 2.03 24.19 -16.77
C LEU A 320 2.46 23.60 -15.43
N ARG A 321 3.75 23.77 -15.09
CA ARG A 321 4.32 23.32 -13.81
C ARG A 321 4.97 24.48 -13.09
N ALA A 322 4.47 24.82 -11.90
CA ALA A 322 5.06 25.81 -11.03
C ALA A 322 6.43 25.37 -10.51
N HIS A 323 7.32 26.32 -10.24
CA HIS A 323 8.63 26.04 -9.66
C HIS A 323 8.49 25.58 -8.20
N ASP A 324 7.49 26.13 -7.46
CA ASP A 324 7.17 25.76 -6.08
C ASP A 324 5.78 25.15 -5.96
N PRO A 325 5.53 24.29 -4.97
CA PRO A 325 4.19 23.76 -4.68
C PRO A 325 3.18 24.89 -4.39
N VAL A 326 1.94 24.71 -4.83
CA VAL A 326 0.84 25.64 -4.57
C VAL A 326 0.28 25.39 -3.18
N THR A 327 0.91 25.99 -2.16
CA THR A 327 0.52 25.85 -0.75
C THR A 327 -0.45 26.92 -0.28
N THR A 328 -0.65 27.96 -1.08
CA THR A 328 -1.57 29.08 -0.81
C THR A 328 -2.42 29.37 -2.03
N VAL A 329 -3.55 30.05 -1.85
CA VAL A 329 -4.40 30.51 -2.96
C VAL A 329 -3.55 31.33 -3.94
N ARG A 330 -3.52 30.93 -5.20
CA ARG A 330 -2.68 31.54 -6.22
C ARG A 330 -3.52 32.03 -7.39
N ALA A 331 -3.49 33.35 -7.61
CA ALA A 331 -4.12 33.97 -8.76
C ALA A 331 -3.06 34.19 -9.88
N LYS A 332 -3.37 33.75 -11.09
CA LYS A 332 -2.51 33.91 -12.27
C LYS A 332 -3.31 34.38 -13.48
N ALA A 333 -2.82 35.44 -14.09
CA ALA A 333 -3.29 35.83 -15.42
C ALA A 333 -2.62 34.94 -16.47
N ALA A 334 -3.40 34.47 -17.41
CA ALA A 334 -2.94 33.63 -18.51
C ALA A 334 -3.60 34.07 -19.81
N GLU A 335 -2.88 33.83 -20.89
CA GLU A 335 -3.37 33.99 -22.25
C GLU A 335 -3.29 32.61 -22.94
N SER A 336 -4.41 32.17 -23.50
CA SER A 336 -4.51 30.84 -24.11
C SER A 336 -5.14 30.93 -25.48
N PHE A 337 -4.81 29.95 -26.31
CA PHE A 337 -5.30 29.82 -27.68
C PHE A 337 -6.13 28.54 -27.79
N PRO A 338 -7.48 28.61 -27.67
CA PRO A 338 -8.33 27.42 -27.84
C PRO A 338 -8.17 26.91 -29.29
N GLN A 339 -8.05 25.58 -29.41
CA GLN A 339 -7.82 24.92 -30.72
C GLN A 339 -9.11 24.24 -31.20
#